data_9bbe81939758f1a042d9ccc721f34231
#
_entry.id   9bbe81939758f1a042d9ccc721f34231
#
_cell.length_a   1.000
_cell.length_b   1.000
_cell.length_c   1.000
_cell.angle_alpha   90.00
_cell.angle_beta   90.00
_cell.angle_gamma   90.00
#
_symmetry.space_group_name_H-M   'P 1'
#
loop_
_entity.id
_entity.type
_entity.pdbx_description
1 polymer ?
#
loop_
_entity_poly.entity_id
_entity_poly.type
_entity_poly.pdbx_seq_one_letter_code
_entity_poly.pdbx_strand_id
1 'polypeptide(L)'
;MIEKLMHKYALSKQGASDMIKAIISATISNIILMVPVALLYYLVRDYMAGNLGDKVLFYVAGCLIAFVLIGISTYIQYNATFLSTYVESGVRRVTLAEKLRKIPLSFFGKKDLSDLTSTIMNDCAQMETASSHFIPELFGACISTALIAVSLFFFDWRMAIAALWVLPVSFLIVGCSGKVQKSLNKKQMVLKMACADGIQECLENVRDLQSYNTQEDYMKGLTGKIKAVEKHAIVTELGTAVFVGSSQMILKLGIATVALVGGVLLAKGELDILTFFMFLMVVSRIYDPMQVSLQNLAAVIASGVQSDRLDEILSHEVQEGTNTMKHDGYDIEFSNVGFSYETGDVVLKDVS
;
A
#
# COMPACT_ATOMS: atom_id res chain seq x y z
N MET A 1 1.18 -15.69 10.45
CA MET A 1 0.62 -14.62 9.57
C MET A 1 0.88 -13.23 10.17
N ILE A 2 0.51 -13.00 11.44
CA ILE A 2 0.73 -11.72 12.13
C ILE A 2 2.19 -11.31 12.12
N GLU A 3 3.13 -12.17 12.54
CA GLU A 3 4.57 -11.87 12.53
C GLU A 3 5.11 -11.46 11.15
N LYS A 4 4.66 -12.14 10.07
CA LYS A 4 5.04 -11.77 8.70
C LYS A 4 4.53 -10.38 8.30
N LEU A 5 3.35 -9.98 8.78
CA LEU A 5 2.81 -8.64 8.54
C LEU A 5 3.57 -7.58 9.35
N MET A 6 3.94 -7.89 10.59
CA MET A 6 4.74 -7.00 11.43
C MET A 6 6.06 -6.63 10.76
N HIS A 7 6.85 -7.62 10.32
CA HIS A 7 8.13 -7.35 9.63
C HIS A 7 7.94 -6.70 8.26
N LYS A 8 6.99 -7.21 7.46
CA LYS A 8 6.83 -6.73 6.08
C LYS A 8 6.34 -5.28 5.99
N TYR A 9 5.57 -4.81 6.96
CA TYR A 9 4.95 -3.48 6.94
C TYR A 9 5.32 -2.63 8.18
N ALA A 10 6.32 -3.05 8.93
CA ALA A 10 6.79 -2.37 10.14
C ALA A 10 5.63 -2.01 11.10
N LEU A 11 4.77 -3.00 11.41
CA LEU A 11 3.58 -2.86 12.24
C LEU A 11 3.81 -3.38 13.66
N SER A 12 3.12 -2.80 14.63
CA SER A 12 2.97 -3.40 15.95
C SER A 12 2.11 -4.68 15.88
N LYS A 13 2.12 -5.48 16.93
CA LYS A 13 1.25 -6.66 17.03
C LYS A 13 -0.23 -6.29 16.94
N GLN A 14 -0.62 -5.19 17.57
CA GLN A 14 -1.98 -4.65 17.51
C GLN A 14 -2.31 -4.16 16.10
N GLY A 15 -1.42 -3.37 15.48
CA GLY A 15 -1.60 -2.87 14.12
C GLY A 15 -1.74 -3.99 13.07
N ALA A 16 -0.98 -5.08 13.22
CA ALA A 16 -1.12 -6.25 12.35
C ALA A 16 -2.47 -6.97 12.54
N SER A 17 -2.99 -7.03 13.77
CA SER A 17 -4.33 -7.57 14.04
C SER A 17 -5.43 -6.69 13.44
N ASP A 18 -5.31 -5.38 13.59
CA ASP A 18 -6.29 -4.42 13.09
C ASP A 18 -6.27 -4.34 11.55
N MET A 19 -5.11 -4.52 10.92
CA MET A 19 -5.02 -4.67 9.47
C MET A 19 -5.80 -5.89 8.96
N ILE A 20 -5.75 -7.03 9.68
CA ILE A 20 -6.56 -8.21 9.32
C ILE A 20 -8.05 -7.91 9.43
N LYS A 21 -8.49 -7.23 10.48
CA LYS A 21 -9.90 -6.79 10.62
C LYS A 21 -10.30 -5.86 9.49
N ALA A 22 -9.43 -4.93 9.09
CA ALA A 22 -9.65 -4.03 7.96
C ALA A 22 -9.82 -4.80 6.64
N ILE A 23 -8.99 -5.82 6.37
CA ILE A 23 -9.10 -6.68 5.18
C ILE A 23 -10.43 -7.45 5.19
N ILE A 24 -10.81 -8.03 6.32
CA ILE A 24 -12.06 -8.77 6.46
C ILE A 24 -13.27 -7.84 6.24
N SER A 25 -13.27 -6.65 6.85
CA SER A 25 -14.34 -5.68 6.69
C SER A 25 -14.46 -5.17 5.25
N ALA A 26 -13.33 -4.92 4.57
CA ALA A 26 -13.30 -4.57 3.14
C ALA A 26 -13.86 -5.69 2.26
N THR A 27 -13.50 -6.96 2.55
CA THR A 27 -14.04 -8.13 1.85
C THR A 27 -15.56 -8.22 2.00
N ILE A 28 -16.07 -8.08 3.23
CA ILE A 28 -17.52 -8.13 3.51
C ILE A 28 -18.22 -6.97 2.81
N SER A 29 -17.68 -5.76 2.86
CA SER A 29 -18.27 -4.60 2.19
C SER A 29 -18.36 -4.79 0.68
N ASN A 30 -17.33 -5.33 0.03
CA ASN A 30 -17.34 -5.64 -1.40
C ASN A 30 -18.38 -6.71 -1.77
N ILE A 31 -18.61 -7.70 -0.89
CA ILE A 31 -19.66 -8.71 -1.12
C ILE A 31 -21.05 -8.08 -0.95
N ILE A 32 -21.27 -7.23 0.05
CA ILE A 32 -22.54 -6.54 0.28
C ILE A 32 -22.88 -5.61 -0.89
N LEU A 33 -21.89 -4.99 -1.54
CA LEU A 33 -22.07 -4.19 -2.75
C LEU A 33 -22.61 -5.00 -3.95
N MET A 34 -22.57 -6.35 -3.91
CA MET A 34 -23.18 -7.20 -4.92
C MET A 34 -24.69 -7.45 -4.68
N VAL A 35 -25.22 -7.12 -3.51
CA VAL A 35 -26.66 -7.32 -3.20
C VAL A 35 -27.58 -6.59 -4.18
N PRO A 36 -27.36 -5.32 -4.57
CA PRO A 36 -28.16 -4.66 -5.60
C PRO A 36 -28.12 -5.36 -6.96
N VAL A 37 -26.97 -5.98 -7.31
CA VAL A 37 -26.84 -6.75 -8.57
C VAL A 37 -27.71 -8.01 -8.52
N ALA A 38 -27.72 -8.71 -7.38
CA ALA A 38 -28.56 -9.87 -7.18
C ALA A 38 -30.07 -9.49 -7.22
N LEU A 39 -30.45 -8.37 -6.59
CA LEU A 39 -31.83 -7.85 -6.65
C LEU A 39 -32.25 -7.52 -8.10
N LEU A 40 -31.34 -6.91 -8.87
CA LEU A 40 -31.62 -6.57 -10.26
C LEU A 40 -31.77 -7.84 -11.13
N TYR A 41 -30.96 -8.87 -10.89
CA TYR A 41 -31.09 -10.17 -11.54
C TYR A 41 -32.51 -10.77 -11.31
N TYR A 42 -32.94 -10.83 -10.03
CA TYR A 42 -34.25 -11.37 -9.70
C TYR A 42 -35.38 -10.50 -10.26
N LEU A 43 -35.24 -9.16 -10.28
CA LEU A 43 -36.21 -8.25 -10.86
C LEU A 43 -36.38 -8.49 -12.36
N VAL A 44 -35.29 -8.62 -13.11
CA VAL A 44 -35.34 -8.91 -14.56
C VAL A 44 -35.99 -10.27 -14.82
N ARG A 45 -35.65 -11.28 -14.02
CA ARG A 45 -36.23 -12.62 -14.10
C ARG A 45 -37.76 -12.58 -13.90
N ASP A 46 -38.21 -11.89 -12.84
CA ASP A 46 -39.64 -11.82 -12.53
C ASP A 46 -40.40 -10.93 -13.55
N TYR A 47 -39.76 -9.91 -14.12
CA TYR A 47 -40.28 -9.11 -15.23
C TYR A 47 -40.51 -9.97 -16.49
N MET A 48 -39.52 -10.78 -16.86
CA MET A 48 -39.61 -11.69 -18.01
C MET A 48 -40.70 -12.76 -17.80
N ALA A 49 -40.94 -13.18 -16.56
CA ALA A 49 -41.98 -14.13 -16.18
C ALA A 49 -43.40 -13.48 -16.09
N GLY A 50 -43.54 -12.16 -16.24
CA GLY A 50 -44.79 -11.46 -16.11
C GLY A 50 -45.34 -11.28 -14.68
N ASN A 51 -44.53 -11.59 -13.67
CA ASN A 51 -44.92 -11.64 -12.24
C ASN A 51 -44.49 -10.39 -11.45
N LEU A 52 -44.14 -9.29 -12.12
CA LEU A 52 -43.55 -8.13 -11.46
C LEU A 52 -44.56 -7.37 -10.59
N GLY A 53 -45.83 -7.31 -10.99
CA GLY A 53 -46.84 -6.48 -10.31
C GLY A 53 -47.03 -6.80 -8.84
N ASP A 54 -47.08 -8.08 -8.51
CA ASP A 54 -47.26 -8.55 -7.12
C ASP A 54 -46.01 -8.41 -6.24
N LYS A 55 -44.84 -8.18 -6.83
CA LYS A 55 -43.56 -8.17 -6.15
C LYS A 55 -42.89 -6.78 -6.04
N VAL A 56 -43.54 -5.72 -6.50
CA VAL A 56 -42.95 -4.36 -6.45
C VAL A 56 -42.53 -3.98 -5.03
N LEU A 57 -43.38 -4.25 -4.03
CA LEU A 57 -43.12 -3.95 -2.65
C LEU A 57 -41.87 -4.71 -2.14
N PHE A 58 -41.69 -5.98 -2.56
CA PHE A 58 -40.51 -6.80 -2.22
C PHE A 58 -39.21 -6.16 -2.75
N TYR A 59 -39.21 -5.66 -4.00
CA TYR A 59 -38.02 -5.02 -4.57
C TYR A 59 -37.73 -3.66 -3.95
N VAL A 60 -38.75 -2.85 -3.64
CA VAL A 60 -38.58 -1.58 -2.92
C VAL A 60 -38.02 -1.82 -1.53
N ALA A 61 -38.56 -2.77 -0.77
CA ALA A 61 -38.06 -3.13 0.54
C ALA A 61 -36.63 -3.70 0.46
N GLY A 62 -36.37 -4.54 -0.55
CA GLY A 62 -35.03 -5.09 -0.80
C GLY A 62 -33.98 -4.00 -1.10
N CYS A 63 -34.34 -3.00 -1.90
CA CYS A 63 -33.45 -1.86 -2.16
C CYS A 63 -33.17 -1.03 -0.90
N LEU A 64 -34.19 -0.79 -0.07
CA LEU A 64 -33.99 -0.07 1.21
C LEU A 64 -33.10 -0.85 2.17
N ILE A 65 -33.32 -2.17 2.30
CA ILE A 65 -32.48 -3.04 3.11
C ILE A 65 -31.02 -3.05 2.58
N ALA A 66 -30.84 -3.19 1.26
CA ALA A 66 -29.52 -3.15 0.64
C ALA A 66 -28.81 -1.82 0.92
N PHE A 67 -29.52 -0.71 0.82
CA PHE A 67 -28.98 0.63 1.12
C PHE A 67 -28.48 0.73 2.58
N VAL A 68 -29.30 0.27 3.53
CA VAL A 68 -28.94 0.26 4.95
C VAL A 68 -27.73 -0.66 5.21
N LEU A 69 -27.72 -1.87 4.63
CA LEU A 69 -26.62 -2.82 4.76
C LEU A 69 -25.30 -2.26 4.20
N ILE A 70 -25.36 -1.60 3.04
CA ILE A 70 -24.19 -0.92 2.45
C ILE A 70 -23.70 0.19 3.37
N GLY A 71 -24.58 1.03 3.90
CA GLY A 71 -24.22 2.09 4.84
C GLY A 71 -23.52 1.56 6.10
N ILE A 72 -24.09 0.53 6.72
CA ILE A 72 -23.52 -0.11 7.92
C ILE A 72 -22.16 -0.74 7.60
N SER A 73 -22.04 -1.51 6.51
CA SER A 73 -20.81 -2.17 6.15
C SER A 73 -19.69 -1.18 5.81
N THR A 74 -20.01 -0.11 5.09
CA THR A 74 -19.06 0.97 4.77
C THR A 74 -18.60 1.70 6.04
N TYR A 75 -19.51 1.97 6.99
CA TYR A 75 -19.17 2.57 8.26
C TYR A 75 -18.21 1.69 9.08
N ILE A 76 -18.48 0.37 9.15
CA ILE A 76 -17.61 -0.59 9.85
C ILE A 76 -16.24 -0.67 9.17
N GLN A 77 -16.22 -0.75 7.83
CA GLN A 77 -14.99 -0.78 7.03
C GLN A 77 -14.17 0.49 7.27
N TYR A 78 -14.80 1.67 7.22
CA TYR A 78 -14.15 2.95 7.44
C TYR A 78 -13.47 3.00 8.82
N ASN A 79 -14.20 2.64 9.88
CA ASN A 79 -13.64 2.64 11.23
C ASN A 79 -12.49 1.64 11.38
N ALA A 80 -12.65 0.41 10.87
CA ALA A 80 -11.61 -0.61 10.93
C ALA A 80 -10.34 -0.24 10.15
N THR A 81 -10.50 0.52 9.07
CA THR A 81 -9.39 0.87 8.18
C THR A 81 -8.68 2.14 8.64
N PHE A 82 -9.41 3.23 8.87
CA PHE A 82 -8.80 4.54 9.12
C PHE A 82 -8.45 4.78 10.58
N LEU A 83 -9.38 4.56 11.52
CA LEU A 83 -9.12 4.87 12.93
C LEU A 83 -7.97 4.02 13.49
N SER A 84 -7.95 2.72 13.17
CA SER A 84 -6.88 1.82 13.60
C SER A 84 -5.52 2.23 13.06
N THR A 85 -5.47 2.69 11.81
CA THR A 85 -4.21 3.09 11.16
C THR A 85 -3.63 4.37 11.75
N TYR A 86 -4.46 5.34 12.12
CA TYR A 86 -3.96 6.56 12.78
C TYR A 86 -3.36 6.27 14.15
N VAL A 87 -3.97 5.38 14.93
CA VAL A 87 -3.42 4.93 16.21
C VAL A 87 -2.08 4.22 15.98
N GLU A 88 -2.02 3.29 15.01
CA GLU A 88 -0.80 2.56 14.66
C GLU A 88 0.32 3.49 14.17
N SER A 89 -0.01 4.53 13.41
CA SER A 89 0.95 5.53 12.96
C SER A 89 1.60 6.28 14.12
N GLY A 90 0.82 6.64 15.15
CA GLY A 90 1.33 7.20 16.39
C GLY A 90 2.26 6.25 17.13
N VAL A 91 1.82 4.99 17.32
CA VAL A 91 2.61 3.94 17.98
C VAL A 91 3.93 3.72 17.24
N ARG A 92 3.91 3.65 15.90
CA ARG A 92 5.12 3.48 15.08
C ARG A 92 6.13 4.60 15.30
N ARG A 93 5.70 5.87 15.28
CA ARG A 93 6.58 7.02 15.52
C ARG A 93 7.21 6.99 16.92
N VAL A 94 6.41 6.67 17.94
CA VAL A 94 6.90 6.52 19.32
C VAL A 94 7.90 5.36 19.42
N THR A 95 7.58 4.21 18.81
CA THR A 95 8.47 3.03 18.81
C THR A 95 9.80 3.32 18.12
N LEU A 96 9.78 4.06 16.98
CA LEU A 96 11.00 4.49 16.30
C LEU A 96 11.84 5.43 17.18
N ALA A 97 11.23 6.42 17.81
CA ALA A 97 11.91 7.35 18.71
C ALA A 97 12.55 6.60 19.91
N GLU A 98 11.80 5.68 20.52
CA GLU A 98 12.31 4.84 21.61
C GLU A 98 13.42 3.90 21.16
N LYS A 99 13.36 3.39 19.93
CA LYS A 99 14.41 2.56 19.34
C LYS A 99 15.66 3.40 19.11
N LEU A 100 15.56 4.57 18.49
CA LEU A 100 16.68 5.47 18.23
C LEU A 100 17.40 5.87 19.53
N ARG A 101 16.67 6.09 20.62
CA ARG A 101 17.24 6.39 21.94
C ARG A 101 18.14 5.26 22.49
N LYS A 102 17.97 4.02 22.01
CA LYS A 102 18.69 2.82 22.51
C LYS A 102 19.75 2.32 21.52
N ILE A 103 19.80 2.85 20.32
CA ILE A 103 20.78 2.47 19.29
C ILE A 103 22.14 3.08 19.65
N PRO A 104 23.27 2.38 19.39
CA PRO A 104 24.62 2.89 19.62
C PRO A 104 24.90 4.18 18.85
N LEU A 105 25.75 5.06 19.42
CA LEU A 105 26.15 6.33 18.78
C LEU A 105 26.83 6.14 17.41
N SER A 106 27.49 4.99 17.19
CA SER A 106 28.10 4.64 15.90
C SER A 106 27.10 4.63 14.73
N PHE A 107 25.84 4.34 14.99
CA PHE A 107 24.78 4.40 13.98
C PHE A 107 24.57 5.83 13.45
N PHE A 108 24.55 6.82 14.35
CA PHE A 108 24.35 8.22 13.99
C PHE A 108 25.53 8.83 13.23
N GLY A 109 26.73 8.25 13.34
CA GLY A 109 27.88 8.62 12.52
C GLY A 109 27.80 8.14 11.07
N LYS A 110 26.92 7.14 10.78
CA LYS A 110 26.72 6.57 9.45
C LYS A 110 25.43 7.06 8.78
N LYS A 111 24.50 7.64 9.52
CA LYS A 111 23.20 8.13 9.05
C LYS A 111 23.10 9.63 9.26
N ASP A 112 22.66 10.32 8.24
CA ASP A 112 22.43 11.76 8.29
C ASP A 112 21.17 12.08 9.12
N LEU A 113 21.20 13.18 9.86
CA LEU A 113 20.06 13.64 10.67
C LEU A 113 18.82 13.94 9.78
N SER A 114 19.06 14.48 8.59
CA SER A 114 17.99 14.74 7.61
C SER A 114 17.33 13.44 7.14
N ASP A 115 18.11 12.36 6.94
CA ASP A 115 17.63 11.03 6.58
C ASP A 115 16.74 10.42 7.66
N LEU A 116 17.20 10.47 8.92
CA LEU A 116 16.43 9.96 10.07
C LEU A 116 15.12 10.76 10.28
N THR A 117 15.19 12.08 10.15
CA THR A 117 14.01 12.95 10.24
C THR A 117 13.01 12.63 9.12
N SER A 118 13.50 12.46 7.89
CA SER A 118 12.68 12.06 6.74
C SER A 118 12.02 10.68 6.98
N THR A 119 12.75 9.73 7.54
CA THR A 119 12.19 8.40 7.87
C THR A 119 11.07 8.49 8.90
N ILE A 120 11.24 9.26 9.98
CA ILE A 120 10.21 9.39 11.02
C ILE A 120 8.98 10.15 10.50
N MET A 121 9.18 11.20 9.72
CA MET A 121 8.08 12.06 9.28
C MET A 121 7.43 11.56 7.98
N ASN A 122 8.21 11.42 6.92
CA ASN A 122 7.69 11.12 5.58
C ASN A 122 7.42 9.64 5.37
N ASP A 123 8.37 8.75 5.74
CA ASP A 123 8.19 7.32 5.48
C ASP A 123 7.08 6.74 6.36
N CYS A 124 6.95 7.20 7.62
CA CYS A 124 5.82 6.84 8.47
C CYS A 124 4.48 7.31 7.88
N ALA A 125 4.40 8.53 7.30
CA ALA A 125 3.18 9.04 6.68
C ALA A 125 2.82 8.25 5.42
N GLN A 126 3.81 7.84 4.61
CA GLN A 126 3.55 7.00 3.44
C GLN A 126 3.10 5.59 3.83
N MET A 127 3.69 5.00 4.87
CA MET A 127 3.24 3.72 5.41
C MET A 127 1.86 3.80 6.07
N GLU A 128 1.49 4.95 6.66
CA GLU A 128 0.14 5.23 7.13
C GLU A 128 -0.85 5.17 5.96
N THR A 129 -0.55 5.87 4.85
CA THR A 129 -1.38 5.84 3.63
C THR A 129 -1.46 4.42 3.04
N ALA A 130 -0.34 3.69 2.98
CA ALA A 130 -0.33 2.32 2.48
C ALA A 130 -1.21 1.39 3.34
N SER A 131 -1.16 1.55 4.65
CA SER A 131 -1.91 0.71 5.60
C SER A 131 -3.40 1.07 5.68
N SER A 132 -3.76 2.35 5.45
CA SER A 132 -5.16 2.81 5.49
C SER A 132 -5.89 2.64 4.16
N HIS A 133 -5.22 2.88 3.03
CA HIS A 133 -5.89 2.93 1.73
C HIS A 133 -5.54 1.74 0.84
N PHE A 134 -4.25 1.34 0.75
CA PHE A 134 -3.85 0.43 -0.32
C PHE A 134 -3.94 -1.04 0.07
N ILE A 135 -3.42 -1.40 1.23
CA ILE A 135 -3.29 -2.81 1.64
C ILE A 135 -4.65 -3.46 1.92
N PRO A 136 -5.54 -2.88 2.77
CA PRO A 136 -6.83 -3.50 3.07
C PRO A 136 -7.73 -3.62 1.83
N GLU A 137 -7.73 -2.59 0.97
CA GLU A 137 -8.55 -2.58 -0.23
C GLU A 137 -8.05 -3.59 -1.27
N LEU A 138 -6.73 -3.67 -1.50
CA LEU A 138 -6.11 -4.66 -2.39
C LEU A 138 -6.48 -6.09 -1.98
N PHE A 139 -6.22 -6.45 -0.72
CA PHE A 139 -6.50 -7.82 -0.26
C PHE A 139 -8.00 -8.10 -0.15
N GLY A 140 -8.79 -7.12 0.31
CA GLY A 140 -10.24 -7.24 0.38
C GLY A 140 -10.87 -7.46 -0.98
N ALA A 141 -10.45 -6.71 -1.99
CA ALA A 141 -10.93 -6.88 -3.36
C ALA A 141 -10.48 -8.21 -3.98
N CYS A 142 -9.24 -8.65 -3.75
CA CYS A 142 -8.77 -9.96 -4.23
C CYS A 142 -9.57 -11.12 -3.63
N ILE A 143 -9.81 -11.09 -2.30
CA ILE A 143 -10.56 -12.15 -1.61
C ILE A 143 -12.02 -12.14 -2.05
N SER A 144 -12.69 -10.99 -2.08
CA SER A 144 -14.08 -10.88 -2.51
C SER A 144 -14.26 -11.33 -3.96
N THR A 145 -13.35 -10.92 -4.86
CA THR A 145 -13.38 -11.37 -6.27
C THR A 145 -13.16 -12.88 -6.39
N ALA A 146 -12.26 -13.47 -5.60
CA ALA A 146 -12.07 -14.93 -5.61
C ALA A 146 -13.34 -15.68 -5.17
N LEU A 147 -14.04 -15.17 -4.15
CA LEU A 147 -15.31 -15.76 -3.69
C LEU A 147 -16.41 -15.64 -4.76
N ILE A 148 -16.53 -14.47 -5.41
CA ILE A 148 -17.49 -14.26 -6.49
C ILE A 148 -17.12 -15.12 -7.71
N ALA A 149 -15.82 -15.23 -8.04
CA ALA A 149 -15.33 -16.07 -9.12
C ALA A 149 -15.77 -17.54 -8.94
N VAL A 150 -15.60 -18.07 -7.75
CA VAL A 150 -16.08 -19.43 -7.42
C VAL A 150 -17.59 -19.56 -7.67
N SER A 151 -18.39 -18.57 -7.28
CA SER A 151 -19.84 -18.62 -7.53
C SER A 151 -20.19 -18.58 -9.01
N LEU A 152 -19.43 -17.84 -9.83
CA LEU A 152 -19.65 -17.77 -11.29
C LEU A 152 -19.44 -19.11 -11.99
N PHE A 153 -18.50 -19.95 -11.54
CA PHE A 153 -18.29 -21.29 -12.08
C PHE A 153 -19.50 -22.23 -11.90
N PHE A 154 -20.32 -22.02 -10.88
CA PHE A 154 -21.54 -22.80 -10.67
C PHE A 154 -22.66 -22.43 -11.64
N PHE A 155 -22.62 -21.24 -12.26
CA PHE A 155 -23.63 -20.82 -13.25
C PHE A 155 -23.27 -21.33 -14.65
N ASP A 156 -22.11 -20.94 -15.17
CA ASP A 156 -21.56 -21.43 -16.44
C ASP A 156 -20.03 -21.29 -16.44
N TRP A 157 -19.32 -22.41 -16.51
CA TRP A 157 -17.86 -22.43 -16.46
C TRP A 157 -17.19 -21.76 -17.69
N ARG A 158 -17.83 -21.81 -18.87
CA ARG A 158 -17.33 -21.19 -20.11
C ARG A 158 -17.35 -19.67 -20.00
N MET A 159 -18.47 -19.15 -19.53
CA MET A 159 -18.61 -17.72 -19.25
C MET A 159 -17.70 -17.25 -18.12
N ALA A 160 -17.54 -18.07 -17.07
CA ALA A 160 -16.63 -17.77 -15.97
C ALA A 160 -15.16 -17.66 -16.44
N ILE A 161 -14.70 -18.58 -17.30
CA ILE A 161 -13.35 -18.50 -17.88
C ILE A 161 -13.23 -17.24 -18.77
N ALA A 162 -14.22 -16.96 -19.61
CA ALA A 162 -14.23 -15.76 -20.46
C ALA A 162 -14.17 -14.44 -19.65
N ALA A 163 -14.74 -14.45 -18.42
CA ALA A 163 -14.72 -13.30 -17.51
C ALA A 163 -13.41 -13.19 -16.73
N LEU A 164 -12.83 -14.29 -16.26
CA LEU A 164 -11.81 -14.27 -15.22
C LEU A 164 -10.36 -14.34 -15.76
N TRP A 165 -10.13 -14.75 -17.02
CA TRP A 165 -8.77 -14.88 -17.58
C TRP A 165 -7.98 -13.57 -17.56
N VAL A 166 -8.67 -12.42 -17.65
CA VAL A 166 -8.04 -11.09 -17.65
C VAL A 166 -7.44 -10.73 -16.29
N LEU A 167 -7.98 -11.27 -15.20
CA LEU A 167 -7.51 -10.99 -13.84
C LEU A 167 -6.05 -11.45 -13.62
N PRO A 168 -5.70 -12.75 -13.79
CA PRO A 168 -4.33 -13.20 -13.58
C PRO A 168 -3.36 -12.51 -14.55
N VAL A 169 -3.77 -12.22 -15.80
CA VAL A 169 -2.92 -11.51 -16.77
C VAL A 169 -2.64 -10.09 -16.30
N SER A 170 -3.66 -9.34 -15.85
CA SER A 170 -3.49 -7.98 -15.35
C SER A 170 -2.61 -7.93 -14.11
N PHE A 171 -2.81 -8.82 -13.14
CA PHE A 171 -1.96 -8.90 -11.95
C PHE A 171 -0.52 -9.31 -12.27
N LEU A 172 -0.33 -10.19 -13.23
CA LEU A 172 1.00 -10.62 -13.67
C LEU A 172 1.78 -9.45 -14.28
N ILE A 173 1.15 -8.60 -15.10
CA ILE A 173 1.79 -7.42 -15.69
C ILE A 173 2.27 -6.47 -14.59
N VAL A 174 1.42 -6.11 -13.62
CA VAL A 174 1.80 -5.21 -12.52
C VAL A 174 2.83 -5.88 -11.63
N GLY A 175 2.67 -7.16 -11.29
CA GLY A 175 3.62 -7.91 -10.46
C GLY A 175 5.01 -8.03 -11.10
N CYS A 176 5.09 -8.33 -12.40
CA CYS A 176 6.35 -8.40 -13.12
C CYS A 176 7.06 -7.04 -13.21
N SER A 177 6.31 -5.94 -13.21
CA SER A 177 6.88 -4.58 -13.20
C SER A 177 7.53 -4.20 -11.87
N GLY A 178 7.29 -4.97 -10.79
CA GLY A 178 7.68 -4.62 -9.42
C GLY A 178 9.17 -4.32 -9.24
N LYS A 179 10.07 -5.09 -9.90
CA LYS A 179 11.52 -4.83 -9.85
C LYS A 179 11.88 -3.49 -10.49
N VAL A 180 11.26 -3.17 -11.62
CA VAL A 180 11.47 -1.91 -12.35
C VAL A 180 10.95 -0.74 -11.50
N GLN A 181 9.73 -0.84 -10.99
CA GLN A 181 9.11 0.16 -10.15
C GLN A 181 9.92 0.40 -8.86
N LYS A 182 10.37 -0.66 -8.18
CA LYS A 182 11.21 -0.54 -6.97
C LYS A 182 12.54 0.18 -7.28
N SER A 183 13.17 -0.13 -8.42
CA SER A 183 14.41 0.53 -8.85
C SER A 183 14.19 2.03 -9.15
N LEU A 184 13.12 2.36 -9.88
CA LEU A 184 12.76 3.75 -10.19
C LEU A 184 12.47 4.55 -8.91
N ASN A 185 11.68 3.99 -8.00
CA ASN A 185 11.33 4.64 -6.73
C ASN A 185 12.54 4.83 -5.81
N LYS A 186 13.46 3.85 -5.74
CA LYS A 186 14.70 3.98 -4.98
C LYS A 186 15.57 5.12 -5.51
N LYS A 187 15.73 5.22 -6.84
CA LYS A 187 16.50 6.31 -7.46
C LYS A 187 15.82 7.66 -7.24
N GLN A 188 14.50 7.72 -7.34
CA GLN A 188 13.71 8.91 -7.05
C GLN A 188 13.94 9.39 -5.61
N MET A 189 13.97 8.47 -4.64
CA MET A 189 14.23 8.77 -3.24
C MET A 189 15.61 9.39 -3.04
N VAL A 190 16.66 8.78 -3.61
CA VAL A 190 18.03 9.31 -3.53
C VAL A 190 18.13 10.73 -4.09
N LEU A 191 17.48 11.00 -5.23
CA LEU A 191 17.47 12.36 -5.82
C LEU A 191 16.72 13.37 -4.95
N LYS A 192 15.59 12.95 -4.35
CA LYS A 192 14.83 13.81 -3.41
C LYS A 192 15.65 14.16 -2.18
N MET A 193 16.38 13.20 -1.62
CA MET A 193 17.25 13.45 -0.47
C MET A 193 18.39 14.40 -0.82
N ALA A 194 19.12 14.16 -1.93
CA ALA A 194 20.18 15.05 -2.38
C ALA A 194 19.68 16.48 -2.68
N CYS A 195 18.41 16.64 -3.08
CA CYS A 195 17.78 17.95 -3.23
C CYS A 195 17.47 18.58 -1.87
N ALA A 196 16.93 17.80 -0.92
CA ALA A 196 16.64 18.27 0.44
C ALA A 196 17.90 18.74 1.16
N ASP A 197 18.99 17.95 1.09
CA ASP A 197 20.30 18.28 1.64
C ASP A 197 20.83 19.61 1.06
N GLY A 198 20.69 19.79 -0.27
CA GLY A 198 21.10 21.06 -0.91
C GLY A 198 20.25 22.26 -0.48
N ILE A 199 18.95 22.07 -0.21
CA ILE A 199 18.11 23.14 0.35
C ILE A 199 18.52 23.44 1.79
N GLN A 200 18.76 22.43 2.60
CA GLN A 200 19.21 22.60 3.98
C GLN A 200 20.56 23.32 4.04
N GLU A 201 21.54 22.90 3.25
CA GLU A 201 22.85 23.57 3.14
C GLU A 201 22.71 25.04 2.75
N CYS A 202 21.79 25.36 1.81
CA CYS A 202 21.50 26.72 1.40
C CYS A 202 20.99 27.58 2.57
N LEU A 203 20.07 27.01 3.36
CA LEU A 203 19.45 27.71 4.50
C LEU A 203 20.46 27.91 5.64
N GLU A 204 21.29 26.93 5.92
CA GLU A 204 22.32 27.00 6.96
C GLU A 204 23.40 28.04 6.63
N ASN A 205 23.80 28.12 5.36
CA ASN A 205 24.87 29.01 4.90
C ASN A 205 24.35 30.29 4.20
N VAL A 206 23.07 30.65 4.35
CA VAL A 206 22.47 31.80 3.64
C VAL A 206 23.19 33.10 3.91
N ARG A 207 23.69 33.32 5.13
CA ARG A 207 24.46 34.55 5.48
C ARG A 207 25.79 34.62 4.77
N ASP A 208 26.50 33.49 4.70
CA ASP A 208 27.80 33.39 4.02
C ASP A 208 27.65 33.57 2.50
N LEU A 209 26.65 32.91 1.92
CA LEU A 209 26.29 33.08 0.51
C LEU A 209 25.99 34.56 0.16
N GLN A 210 25.30 35.28 1.04
CA GLN A 210 25.02 36.71 0.89
C GLN A 210 26.29 37.54 1.05
N SER A 211 27.13 37.26 2.04
CA SER A 211 28.36 38.02 2.31
C SER A 211 29.38 37.94 1.18
N TYR A 212 29.46 36.76 0.54
CA TYR A 212 30.37 36.54 -0.60
C TYR A 212 29.74 36.80 -1.96
N ASN A 213 28.42 37.18 -2.00
CA ASN A 213 27.67 37.42 -3.24
C ASN A 213 27.67 36.22 -4.22
N THR A 214 27.59 35.00 -3.68
CA THR A 214 27.65 33.73 -4.43
C THR A 214 26.29 33.02 -4.54
N GLN A 215 25.19 33.70 -4.18
CA GLN A 215 23.85 33.12 -4.18
C GLN A 215 23.42 32.57 -5.55
N GLU A 216 23.71 33.35 -6.64
CA GLU A 216 23.30 32.93 -7.98
C GLU A 216 23.98 31.64 -8.43
N ASP A 217 25.25 31.45 -8.12
CA ASP A 217 25.99 30.26 -8.51
C ASP A 217 25.56 29.06 -7.70
N TYR A 218 25.31 29.23 -6.40
CA TYR A 218 24.73 28.19 -5.57
C TYR A 218 23.34 27.78 -6.06
N MET A 219 22.48 28.75 -6.38
CA MET A 219 21.13 28.50 -6.89
C MET A 219 21.11 27.79 -8.25
N LYS A 220 22.12 28.01 -9.12
CA LYS A 220 22.26 27.21 -10.36
C LYS A 220 22.46 25.73 -10.06
N GLY A 221 23.34 25.41 -9.10
CA GLY A 221 23.58 24.05 -8.64
C GLY A 221 22.33 23.40 -8.04
N LEU A 222 21.64 24.12 -7.14
CA LEU A 222 20.40 23.66 -6.51
C LEU A 222 19.27 23.47 -7.54
N THR A 223 19.13 24.39 -8.50
CA THR A 223 18.17 24.26 -9.61
C THR A 223 18.45 23.00 -10.44
N GLY A 224 19.72 22.64 -10.63
CA GLY A 224 20.13 21.38 -11.27
C GLY A 224 19.63 20.16 -10.52
N LYS A 225 19.76 20.14 -9.19
CA LYS A 225 19.24 19.06 -8.33
C LYS A 225 17.70 18.95 -8.41
N ILE A 226 16.99 20.09 -8.37
CA ILE A 226 15.52 20.14 -8.49
C ILE A 226 15.07 19.59 -9.85
N LYS A 227 15.70 20.02 -10.95
CA LYS A 227 15.39 19.51 -12.29
C LYS A 227 15.67 18.01 -12.45
N ALA A 228 16.70 17.49 -11.77
CA ALA A 228 16.98 16.05 -11.76
C ALA A 228 15.85 15.27 -11.05
N VAL A 229 15.34 15.76 -9.93
CA VAL A 229 14.18 15.20 -9.22
C VAL A 229 12.94 15.22 -10.12
N GLU A 230 12.63 16.36 -10.75
CA GLU A 230 11.50 16.53 -11.66
C GLU A 230 11.56 15.56 -12.84
N LYS A 231 12.68 15.54 -13.55
CA LYS A 231 12.87 14.65 -14.70
C LYS A 231 12.72 13.18 -14.33
N HIS A 232 13.27 12.79 -13.18
CA HIS A 232 13.15 11.39 -12.74
C HIS A 232 11.75 11.06 -12.22
N ALA A 233 11.05 12.02 -11.60
CA ALA A 233 9.65 11.88 -11.22
C ALA A 233 8.76 11.59 -12.42
N ILE A 234 8.93 12.33 -13.52
CA ILE A 234 8.22 12.08 -14.79
C ILE A 234 8.48 10.66 -15.30
N VAL A 235 9.74 10.21 -15.31
CA VAL A 235 10.09 8.84 -15.75
C VAL A 235 9.46 7.77 -14.86
N THR A 236 9.45 7.99 -13.55
CA THR A 236 8.84 7.06 -12.59
C THR A 236 7.32 6.99 -12.77
N GLU A 237 6.67 8.14 -12.92
CA GLU A 237 5.22 8.23 -13.12
C GLU A 237 4.79 7.60 -14.44
N LEU A 238 5.47 7.93 -15.55
CA LEU A 238 5.20 7.32 -16.85
C LEU A 238 5.44 5.80 -16.83
N GLY A 239 6.51 5.34 -16.16
CA GLY A 239 6.76 3.91 -15.99
C GLY A 239 5.62 3.21 -15.27
N THR A 240 5.14 3.77 -14.17
CA THR A 240 3.98 3.25 -13.43
C THR A 240 2.72 3.29 -14.28
N ALA A 241 2.45 4.41 -14.97
CA ALA A 241 1.27 4.61 -15.80
C ALA A 241 1.20 3.59 -16.96
N VAL A 242 2.33 3.27 -17.60
CA VAL A 242 2.37 2.25 -18.68
C VAL A 242 1.99 0.87 -18.14
N PHE A 243 2.56 0.43 -17.02
CA PHE A 243 2.27 -0.90 -16.48
C PHE A 243 0.85 -1.00 -15.90
N VAL A 244 0.43 -0.04 -15.10
CA VAL A 244 -0.90 -0.03 -14.50
C VAL A 244 -1.97 0.22 -15.56
N GLY A 245 -1.77 1.21 -16.45
CA GLY A 245 -2.70 1.53 -17.51
C GLY A 245 -2.91 0.37 -18.49
N SER A 246 -1.83 -0.30 -18.94
CA SER A 246 -1.96 -1.48 -19.81
C SER A 246 -2.70 -2.62 -19.12
N SER A 247 -2.44 -2.88 -17.84
CA SER A 247 -3.16 -3.91 -17.08
C SER A 247 -4.65 -3.59 -16.92
N GLN A 248 -5.00 -2.32 -16.70
CA GLN A 248 -6.40 -1.88 -16.64
C GLN A 248 -7.10 -1.95 -18.00
N MET A 249 -6.40 -1.68 -19.10
CA MET A 249 -6.93 -1.87 -20.46
C MET A 249 -7.25 -3.35 -20.72
N ILE A 250 -6.35 -4.27 -20.33
CA ILE A 250 -6.61 -5.70 -20.45
C ILE A 250 -7.83 -6.12 -19.64
N LEU A 251 -7.99 -5.57 -18.43
CA LEU A 251 -9.15 -5.86 -17.60
C LEU A 251 -10.46 -5.53 -18.32
N LYS A 252 -10.51 -4.39 -19.05
CA LYS A 252 -11.70 -4.00 -19.83
C LYS A 252 -11.97 -4.93 -21.02
N LEU A 253 -10.95 -5.58 -21.57
CA LEU A 253 -11.16 -6.60 -22.61
C LEU A 253 -11.97 -7.80 -22.12
N GLY A 254 -11.99 -8.05 -20.80
CA GLY A 254 -12.83 -9.10 -20.21
C GLY A 254 -14.31 -8.91 -20.46
N ILE A 255 -14.82 -7.68 -20.50
CA ILE A 255 -16.23 -7.41 -20.86
C ILE A 255 -16.47 -7.82 -22.32
N ALA A 256 -15.54 -7.48 -23.21
CA ALA A 256 -15.67 -7.82 -24.62
C ALA A 256 -15.61 -9.36 -24.84
N THR A 257 -14.75 -10.07 -24.12
CA THR A 257 -14.69 -11.54 -24.22
C THR A 257 -15.95 -12.22 -23.69
N VAL A 258 -16.50 -11.72 -22.58
CA VAL A 258 -17.81 -12.19 -22.06
C VAL A 258 -18.94 -11.92 -23.04
N ALA A 259 -18.99 -10.73 -23.67
CA ALA A 259 -19.99 -10.39 -24.66
C ALA A 259 -19.87 -11.28 -25.92
N LEU A 260 -18.65 -11.54 -26.42
CA LEU A 260 -18.42 -12.38 -27.58
C LEU A 260 -18.77 -13.85 -27.30
N VAL A 261 -18.22 -14.44 -26.24
CA VAL A 261 -18.47 -15.84 -25.88
C VAL A 261 -19.95 -16.05 -25.55
N GLY A 262 -20.52 -15.16 -24.74
CA GLY A 262 -21.93 -15.22 -24.37
C GLY A 262 -22.86 -15.04 -25.56
N GLY A 263 -22.54 -14.12 -26.47
CA GLY A 263 -23.31 -13.93 -27.71
C GLY A 263 -23.29 -15.18 -28.62
N VAL A 264 -22.14 -15.85 -28.76
CA VAL A 264 -22.03 -17.12 -29.50
C VAL A 264 -22.81 -18.24 -28.83
N LEU A 265 -22.72 -18.38 -27.51
CA LEU A 265 -23.45 -19.41 -26.77
C LEU A 265 -24.97 -19.16 -26.80
N LEU A 266 -25.41 -17.90 -26.73
CA LEU A 266 -26.79 -17.51 -26.85
C LEU A 266 -27.36 -17.81 -28.25
N ALA A 267 -26.59 -17.50 -29.31
CA ALA A 267 -26.96 -17.79 -30.68
C ALA A 267 -27.07 -19.30 -30.97
N LYS A 268 -26.30 -20.13 -30.26
CA LYS A 268 -26.43 -21.59 -30.32
C LYS A 268 -27.58 -22.17 -29.48
N GLY A 269 -28.24 -21.35 -28.67
CA GLY A 269 -29.27 -21.81 -27.73
C GLY A 269 -28.68 -22.58 -26.50
N GLU A 270 -27.38 -22.48 -26.26
CA GLU A 270 -26.69 -23.17 -25.17
C GLU A 270 -26.62 -22.33 -23.87
N LEU A 271 -27.01 -21.07 -23.95
CA LEU A 271 -27.02 -20.13 -22.81
C LEU A 271 -28.39 -19.39 -22.77
N ASP A 272 -28.94 -19.25 -21.58
CA ASP A 272 -30.13 -18.41 -21.39
C ASP A 272 -29.78 -16.91 -21.37
N ILE A 273 -30.67 -16.09 -21.92
CA ILE A 273 -30.49 -14.65 -22.01
C ILE A 273 -30.35 -13.99 -20.63
N LEU A 274 -31.02 -14.53 -19.60
CA LEU A 274 -30.95 -14.04 -18.24
C LEU A 274 -29.57 -14.30 -17.63
N THR A 275 -29.00 -15.50 -17.86
CA THR A 275 -27.64 -15.86 -17.45
C THR A 275 -26.61 -14.99 -18.15
N PHE A 276 -26.75 -14.75 -19.47
CA PHE A 276 -25.88 -13.83 -20.20
C PHE A 276 -25.90 -12.42 -19.60
N PHE A 277 -27.07 -11.87 -19.35
CA PHE A 277 -27.24 -10.57 -18.74
C PHE A 277 -26.62 -10.50 -17.34
N MET A 278 -26.82 -11.54 -16.52
CA MET A 278 -26.20 -11.64 -15.20
C MET A 278 -24.67 -11.58 -15.29
N PHE A 279 -24.04 -12.34 -16.20
CA PHE A 279 -22.59 -12.30 -16.37
C PHE A 279 -22.08 -10.91 -16.76
N LEU A 280 -22.72 -10.22 -17.68
CA LEU A 280 -22.34 -8.85 -18.07
C LEU A 280 -22.40 -7.89 -16.88
N MET A 281 -23.45 -7.98 -16.07
CA MET A 281 -23.61 -7.14 -14.88
C MET A 281 -22.58 -7.44 -13.79
N VAL A 282 -22.40 -8.71 -13.46
CA VAL A 282 -21.46 -9.12 -12.41
C VAL A 282 -20.04 -8.77 -12.80
N VAL A 283 -19.66 -9.03 -14.07
CA VAL A 283 -18.30 -8.74 -14.58
C VAL A 283 -18.01 -7.24 -14.56
N SER A 284 -18.96 -6.40 -14.98
CA SER A 284 -18.76 -4.95 -14.92
C SER A 284 -18.51 -4.45 -13.49
N ARG A 285 -19.16 -5.07 -12.51
CA ARG A 285 -18.99 -4.70 -11.08
C ARG A 285 -17.73 -5.26 -10.44
N ILE A 286 -17.27 -6.46 -10.83
CA ILE A 286 -16.03 -7.07 -10.32
C ILE A 286 -14.80 -6.28 -10.80
N TYR A 287 -14.82 -5.76 -12.02
CA TYR A 287 -13.65 -5.09 -12.56
C TYR A 287 -13.37 -3.72 -11.94
N ASP A 288 -14.37 -3.01 -11.41
CA ASP A 288 -14.16 -1.73 -10.74
C ASP A 288 -13.21 -1.84 -9.53
N PRO A 289 -13.47 -2.68 -8.52
CA PRO A 289 -12.53 -2.86 -7.40
C PRO A 289 -11.20 -3.47 -7.85
N MET A 290 -11.18 -4.26 -8.94
CA MET A 290 -9.93 -4.81 -9.48
C MET A 290 -9.06 -3.74 -10.15
N GLN A 291 -9.63 -2.74 -10.82
CA GLN A 291 -8.86 -1.60 -11.36
C GLN A 291 -8.16 -0.83 -10.25
N VAL A 292 -8.87 -0.54 -9.17
CA VAL A 292 -8.31 0.12 -7.98
C VAL A 292 -7.25 -0.76 -7.33
N SER A 293 -7.49 -2.07 -7.23
CA SER A 293 -6.52 -3.04 -6.69
C SER A 293 -5.21 -3.10 -7.47
N LEU A 294 -5.24 -2.94 -8.81
CA LEU A 294 -4.02 -2.87 -9.63
C LEU A 294 -3.20 -1.61 -9.34
N GLN A 295 -3.86 -0.47 -9.11
CA GLN A 295 -3.21 0.77 -8.66
C GLN A 295 -2.65 0.60 -7.25
N ASN A 296 -3.43 0.05 -6.33
CA ASN A 296 -3.03 -0.21 -4.96
C ASN A 296 -1.85 -1.18 -4.90
N LEU A 297 -1.80 -2.21 -5.76
CA LEU A 297 -0.65 -3.12 -5.86
C LEU A 297 0.62 -2.36 -6.24
N ALA A 298 0.55 -1.48 -7.24
CA ALA A 298 1.69 -0.65 -7.64
C ALA A 298 2.14 0.27 -6.49
N ALA A 299 1.19 0.89 -5.76
CA ALA A 299 1.46 1.74 -4.61
C ALA A 299 2.09 0.95 -3.44
N VAL A 300 1.62 -0.27 -3.16
CA VAL A 300 2.20 -1.17 -2.14
C VAL A 300 3.62 -1.59 -2.53
N ILE A 301 3.88 -1.86 -3.81
CA ILE A 301 5.24 -2.15 -4.30
C ILE A 301 6.15 -0.93 -4.09
N ALA A 302 5.65 0.26 -4.41
CA ALA A 302 6.39 1.51 -4.24
C ALA A 302 6.72 1.78 -2.76
N SER A 303 5.78 1.57 -1.84
CA SER A 303 5.96 1.76 -0.39
C SER A 303 6.91 0.74 0.25
N GLY A 304 7.32 -0.29 -0.48
CA GLY A 304 8.30 -1.25 0.02
C GLY A 304 9.68 -0.63 0.33
N VAL A 305 10.02 0.48 -0.34
CA VAL A 305 11.27 1.22 -0.05
C VAL A 305 11.21 1.85 1.33
N GLN A 306 10.08 2.45 1.69
CA GLN A 306 9.85 3.06 3.00
C GLN A 306 9.83 2.01 4.11
N SER A 307 9.18 0.87 3.84
CA SER A 307 9.17 -0.25 4.79
C SER A 307 10.57 -0.78 5.06
N ASP A 308 11.40 -0.96 4.02
CA ASP A 308 12.79 -1.42 4.16
C ASP A 308 13.61 -0.46 5.06
N ARG A 309 13.41 0.86 4.92
CA ARG A 309 14.09 1.89 5.75
C ARG A 309 13.65 1.88 7.21
N LEU A 310 12.34 1.72 7.44
CA LEU A 310 11.80 1.59 8.80
C LEU A 310 12.30 0.32 9.48
N ASP A 311 12.32 -0.80 8.76
CA ASP A 311 12.79 -2.07 9.29
C ASP A 311 14.29 -2.05 9.59
N GLU A 312 15.11 -1.34 8.81
CA GLU A 312 16.52 -1.12 9.08
C GLU A 312 16.76 -0.51 10.49
N ILE A 313 15.94 0.49 10.87
CA ILE A 313 16.05 1.12 12.19
C ILE A 313 15.50 0.19 13.28
N LEU A 314 14.32 -0.41 13.04
CA LEU A 314 13.63 -1.24 14.04
C LEU A 314 14.40 -2.54 14.35
N SER A 315 15.05 -3.14 13.35
CA SER A 315 15.81 -4.37 13.48
C SER A 315 17.24 -4.16 13.98
N HIS A 316 17.75 -2.91 13.96
CA HIS A 316 19.11 -2.62 14.41
C HIS A 316 19.32 -3.07 15.87
N GLU A 317 20.49 -3.58 16.19
CA GLU A 317 20.84 -3.97 17.54
C GLU A 317 20.82 -2.77 18.49
N VAL A 318 20.33 -2.98 19.70
CA VAL A 318 20.31 -1.96 20.75
C VAL A 318 21.55 -2.07 21.60
N GLN A 319 21.98 -0.96 22.17
CA GLN A 319 23.07 -0.97 23.14
C GLN A 319 22.59 -1.67 24.42
N GLU A 320 23.24 -2.75 24.76
CA GLU A 320 23.03 -3.46 26.02
C GLU A 320 23.87 -2.88 27.13
N GLY A 321 23.37 -2.90 28.36
CA GLY A 321 24.04 -2.41 29.53
C GLY A 321 23.20 -2.56 30.79
N THR A 322 23.80 -2.32 31.95
CA THR A 322 23.09 -2.35 33.23
C THR A 322 22.48 -0.99 33.53
N ASN A 323 21.21 -0.98 33.96
CA ASN A 323 20.47 0.23 34.33
C ASN A 323 20.80 0.70 35.77
N THR A 324 21.57 -0.09 36.52
CA THR A 324 21.94 0.22 37.90
C THR A 324 23.43 0.47 37.96
N MET A 325 23.81 1.70 38.19
CA MET A 325 25.16 2.09 38.46
C MET A 325 25.38 2.10 40.00
N LYS A 326 26.29 1.28 40.50
CA LYS A 326 26.82 1.43 41.85
C LYS A 326 28.07 2.29 41.73
N HIS A 327 28.10 3.45 42.34
CA HIS A 327 29.32 4.27 42.43
C HIS A 327 29.75 4.36 43.88
N ASP A 328 31.02 4.23 44.08
CA ASP A 328 31.70 4.32 45.37
C ASP A 328 32.69 5.49 45.26
N GLY A 329 32.17 6.71 45.34
CA GLY A 329 32.93 7.93 45.08
C GLY A 329 32.66 8.53 43.68
N TYR A 330 33.46 9.54 43.32
CA TYR A 330 33.31 10.30 42.04
C TYR A 330 34.52 10.14 41.11
N ASP A 331 35.45 9.28 41.47
CA ASP A 331 36.68 9.02 40.69
C ASP A 331 36.31 8.13 39.48
N ILE A 332 36.97 8.39 38.35
CA ILE A 332 36.86 7.59 37.13
C ILE A 332 38.22 6.93 36.89
N GLU A 333 38.23 5.61 36.98
CA GLU A 333 39.44 4.80 36.76
C GLU A 333 39.25 3.96 35.48
N PHE A 334 40.24 4.02 34.60
CA PHE A 334 40.36 3.12 33.46
C PHE A 334 41.41 2.04 33.79
N SER A 335 41.07 0.79 33.53
CA SER A 335 41.98 -0.33 33.73
C SER A 335 41.89 -1.27 32.53
N ASN A 336 42.96 -1.29 31.71
CA ASN A 336 43.09 -2.14 30.52
C ASN A 336 41.85 -2.04 29.57
N VAL A 337 41.37 -0.82 29.31
CA VAL A 337 40.18 -0.58 28.47
C VAL A 337 40.55 -0.71 27.00
N GLY A 338 39.88 -1.62 26.31
CA GLY A 338 39.86 -1.74 24.85
C GLY A 338 38.54 -1.32 24.27
N PHE A 339 38.56 -0.63 23.15
CA PHE A 339 37.32 -0.23 22.43
C PHE A 339 37.51 -0.28 20.92
N SER A 340 36.52 -0.80 20.23
CA SER A 340 36.37 -0.75 18.76
C SER A 340 34.93 -0.47 18.37
N TYR A 341 34.74 0.25 17.25
CA TYR A 341 33.40 0.43 16.66
C TYR A 341 33.06 -0.82 15.87
N GLU A 342 32.01 -1.53 16.24
CA GLU A 342 31.51 -2.74 15.57
C GLU A 342 32.65 -3.75 15.25
N THR A 343 32.80 -4.12 13.97
CA THR A 343 33.87 -5.02 13.47
C THR A 343 35.08 -4.27 12.90
N GLY A 344 35.23 -3.01 13.26
CA GLY A 344 36.29 -2.13 12.73
C GLY A 344 37.61 -2.22 13.49
N ASP A 345 38.56 -1.34 13.11
CA ASP A 345 39.86 -1.22 13.75
C ASP A 345 39.72 -0.89 15.23
N VAL A 346 40.61 -1.42 16.03
CA VAL A 346 40.71 -1.13 17.47
C VAL A 346 41.07 0.33 17.67
N VAL A 347 40.16 1.12 18.27
CA VAL A 347 40.33 2.57 18.51
C VAL A 347 41.10 2.80 19.82
N LEU A 348 40.79 2.02 20.86
CA LEU A 348 41.50 2.03 22.13
C LEU A 348 42.01 0.63 22.41
N LYS A 349 43.29 0.54 22.84
CA LYS A 349 43.93 -0.71 23.21
C LYS A 349 44.67 -0.52 24.51
N ASP A 350 44.30 -1.30 25.53
CA ASP A 350 44.96 -1.36 26.85
C ASP A 350 45.16 0.02 27.48
N VAL A 351 44.14 0.88 27.46
CA VAL A 351 44.18 2.22 28.05
C VAL A 351 43.89 2.11 29.55
N SER A 352 44.84 2.63 30.35
CA SER A 352 44.73 2.68 31.82
C SER A 352 45.02 4.07 32.35
#